data_afd81a4046328f77edd6777becab3c85
#
_entry.id   afd81a4046328f77edd6777becab3c85
#
_cell.length_a   1.000
_cell.length_b   1.000
_cell.length_c   1.000
_cell.angle_alpha   90.00
_cell.angle_beta   90.00
_cell.angle_gamma   90.00
#
_symmetry.space_group_name_H-M   'P 1'
#
loop_
_entity.id
_entity.type
_entity.pdbx_description
1 polymer ?
#
loop_
_entity_poly.entity_id
_entity_poly.type
_entity_poly.pdbx_seq_one_letter_code
_entity_poly.pdbx_strand_id
1 'polypeptide(L)' 'MYNVLTDLQEYYETEIRILQQTKERKEVSTLQKNYAIQRCLGASFYAQRLGADFDKIDKLYTKCKKTIDNI' A
#
# COMPACT_ATOMS: atom_id res chain seq x y z
N MET A 1 4.18 -19.79 10.28
CA MET A 1 4.45 -18.68 11.20
C MET A 1 3.91 -17.38 10.60
N TYR A 2 3.20 -16.60 11.39
CA TYR A 2 2.62 -15.33 10.94
C TYR A 2 3.72 -14.29 10.69
N ASN A 3 3.70 -13.66 9.52
CA ASN A 3 4.70 -12.65 9.16
C ASN A 3 3.96 -11.35 8.81
N VAL A 4 4.08 -10.36 9.69
CA VAL A 4 3.40 -9.08 9.55
C VAL A 4 3.84 -8.34 8.30
N LEU A 5 5.14 -8.38 7.96
CA LEU A 5 5.65 -7.70 6.78
C LEU A 5 5.14 -8.32 5.48
N THR A 6 5.00 -9.64 5.45
CA THR A 6 4.43 -10.34 4.29
C THR A 6 2.98 -9.94 4.09
N ASP A 7 2.19 -9.92 5.18
CA ASP A 7 0.79 -9.50 5.12
C ASP A 7 0.67 -8.04 4.67
N LEU A 8 1.55 -7.17 5.14
CA LEU A 8 1.56 -5.77 4.73
C LEU A 8 1.84 -5.63 3.24
N GLN A 9 2.83 -6.37 2.72
CA GLN A 9 3.12 -6.37 1.29
C GLN A 9 1.93 -6.84 0.46
N GLU A 10 1.26 -7.90 0.90
CA GLU A 10 0.06 -8.40 0.22
C GLU A 10 -1.05 -7.36 0.22
N TYR A 11 -1.22 -6.64 1.31
CA TYR A 11 -2.18 -5.54 1.38
C TYR A 11 -1.85 -4.46 0.37
N TYR A 12 -0.58 -4.03 0.31
CA TYR A 12 -0.14 -3.03 -0.67
C TYR A 12 -0.37 -3.51 -2.10
N GLU A 13 -0.02 -4.75 -2.39
CA GLU A 13 -0.20 -5.32 -3.73
C GLU A 13 -1.66 -5.37 -4.14
N THR A 14 -2.56 -5.65 -3.19
CA THR A 14 -3.99 -5.65 -3.44
C THR A 14 -4.48 -4.26 -3.80
N GLU A 15 -4.06 -3.23 -3.06
CA GLU A 15 -4.44 -1.84 -3.35
C GLU A 15 -3.92 -1.40 -4.73
N ILE A 16 -2.69 -1.74 -5.05
CA ILE A 16 -2.08 -1.43 -6.34
C ILE A 16 -2.83 -2.13 -7.47
N ARG A 17 -3.15 -3.41 -7.28
CA ARG A 17 -3.89 -4.20 -8.28
C ARG A 17 -5.25 -3.60 -8.59
N ILE A 18 -5.98 -3.17 -7.56
CA ILE A 18 -7.30 -2.54 -7.73
C ILE A 18 -7.18 -1.29 -8.59
N LEU A 19 -6.18 -0.44 -8.32
CA LEU A 19 -5.97 0.77 -9.12
C LEU A 19 -5.57 0.43 -10.56
N GLN A 20 -4.72 -0.55 -10.77
CA GLN A 20 -4.32 -0.98 -12.11
C GLN A 20 -5.49 -1.52 -12.90
N GLN A 21 -6.37 -2.30 -12.27
CA GLN A 21 -7.58 -2.81 -12.89
C GLN A 21 -8.54 -1.67 -13.24
N THR A 22 -8.65 -0.67 -12.36
CA THR A 22 -9.46 0.51 -12.64
C THR A 22 -8.92 1.26 -13.85
N LYS A 23 -7.58 1.41 -13.94
CA LYS A 23 -6.93 2.10 -15.05
C LYS A 23 -7.21 1.46 -16.41
N GLU A 24 -7.40 0.15 -16.44
CA GLU A 24 -7.74 -0.55 -17.67
C GLU A 24 -9.10 -0.13 -18.23
N ARG A 25 -9.98 0.39 -17.39
CA ARG A 25 -11.34 0.77 -17.76
C ARG A 25 -11.56 2.28 -17.88
N LYS A 26 -10.85 3.04 -17.05
CA LYS A 26 -10.96 4.50 -16.98
C LYS A 26 -9.75 5.08 -16.32
N GLU A 27 -9.56 6.38 -16.45
CA GLU A 27 -8.47 7.08 -15.77
C GLU A 27 -8.66 7.04 -14.26
N VAL A 28 -7.58 6.76 -13.54
CA VAL A 28 -7.56 6.76 -12.08
C VAL A 28 -7.40 8.21 -11.60
N SER A 29 -8.33 8.67 -10.79
CA SER A 29 -8.29 10.04 -10.25
C SER A 29 -7.24 10.19 -9.16
N THR A 30 -6.79 11.42 -8.95
CA THR A 30 -5.90 11.75 -7.84
C THR A 30 -6.53 11.37 -6.50
N LEU A 31 -7.84 11.57 -6.37
CA LEU A 31 -8.57 11.23 -5.14
C LEU A 31 -8.51 9.71 -4.87
N GLN A 32 -8.69 8.88 -5.89
CA GLN A 32 -8.60 7.43 -5.75
C GLN A 32 -7.20 7.00 -5.30
N LYS A 33 -6.16 7.61 -5.88
CA LYS A 33 -4.78 7.35 -5.47
C LYS A 33 -4.54 7.74 -4.01
N ASN A 34 -5.03 8.91 -3.61
CA ASN A 34 -4.86 9.39 -2.23
C ASN A 34 -5.56 8.49 -1.23
N TYR A 35 -6.76 8.01 -1.53
CA TYR A 35 -7.46 7.06 -0.65
C TYR A 35 -6.68 5.76 -0.50
N ALA A 36 -6.15 5.24 -1.61
CA ALA A 36 -5.35 4.01 -1.56
C ALA A 36 -4.09 4.21 -0.70
N ILE A 37 -3.41 5.34 -0.87
CA ILE A 37 -2.21 5.68 -0.09
C ILE A 37 -2.57 5.78 1.39
N GLN A 38 -3.68 6.42 1.75
CA GLN A 38 -4.11 6.54 3.13
C GLN A 38 -4.44 5.19 3.75
N ARG A 39 -5.08 4.30 3.00
CA ARG A 39 -5.34 2.94 3.49
C ARG A 39 -4.03 2.17 3.72
N CYS A 40 -3.07 2.32 2.83
CA CYS A 40 -1.75 1.71 2.99
C CYS A 40 -1.00 2.28 4.20
N LEU A 41 -1.13 3.58 4.44
CA LEU A 41 -0.54 4.21 5.62
C LEU A 41 -1.15 3.66 6.91
N GLY A 42 -2.47 3.52 6.95
CA GLY A 42 -3.15 2.93 8.10
C GLY A 42 -2.72 1.49 8.36
N ALA A 43 -2.60 0.69 7.30
CA ALA A 43 -2.08 -0.67 7.41
C ALA A 43 -0.65 -0.70 7.94
N SER A 44 0.17 0.27 7.52
CA SER A 44 1.56 0.40 7.98
C SER A 44 1.63 0.69 9.48
N PHE A 45 0.79 1.58 9.98
CA PHE A 45 0.71 1.87 11.42
C PHE A 45 0.26 0.64 12.21
N TYR A 46 -0.70 -0.10 11.67
CA TYR A 46 -1.15 -1.32 12.32
C TYR A 46 -0.02 -2.37 12.38
N ALA A 47 0.73 -2.53 11.31
CA ALA A 47 1.88 -3.43 11.29
C ALA A 47 2.92 -3.04 12.35
N GLN A 48 3.16 -1.74 12.53
CA GLN A 48 4.07 -1.24 13.55
C GLN A 48 3.57 -1.61 14.95
N ARG A 49 2.28 -1.50 15.20
CA ARG A 49 1.68 -1.90 16.48
C ARG A 49 1.86 -3.39 16.76
N LEU A 50 1.88 -4.20 15.72
CA LEU A 50 2.12 -5.64 15.84
C LEU A 50 3.60 -5.99 16.01
N GLY A 51 4.48 -5.00 16.08
CA GLY A 51 5.90 -5.20 16.36
C GLY A 51 6.81 -5.31 15.16
N ALA A 52 6.30 -5.01 13.94
CA ALA A 52 7.16 -5.03 12.77
C ALA A 52 8.17 -3.87 12.80
N ASP A 53 9.35 -4.11 12.21
CA ASP A 53 10.43 -3.14 12.17
C ASP A 53 10.02 -1.89 11.36
N PHE A 54 10.11 -0.72 12.00
CA PHE A 54 9.70 0.55 11.39
C PHE A 54 10.48 0.84 10.10
N ASP A 55 11.79 0.60 10.08
CA ASP A 55 12.60 0.89 8.90
C ASP A 55 12.18 0.04 7.70
N LYS A 56 11.84 -1.22 7.95
CA LYS A 56 11.34 -2.10 6.90
C LYS A 56 9.97 -1.68 6.41
N ILE A 57 9.08 -1.29 7.33
CA ILE A 57 7.76 -0.76 6.99
C ILE A 57 7.91 0.48 6.12
N ASP A 58 8.78 1.41 6.53
CA ASP A 58 8.98 2.67 5.83
C ASP A 58 9.45 2.44 4.39
N LYS A 59 10.40 1.54 4.19
CA LYS A 59 10.87 1.19 2.85
C LYS A 59 9.77 0.60 1.99
N LEU A 60 8.97 -0.30 2.53
CA LEU A 60 7.86 -0.92 1.82
C LEU A 60 6.78 0.11 1.47
N TYR A 61 6.44 0.97 2.42
CA TYR A 61 5.44 2.01 2.22
C TYR A 61 5.89 3.02 1.16
N THR A 62 7.13 3.48 1.24
CA THR A 62 7.68 4.45 0.29
C THR A 62 7.63 3.90 -1.14
N LYS A 63 8.01 2.64 -1.31
CA LYS A 63 7.94 1.96 -2.60
C LYS A 63 6.51 1.85 -3.10
N CYS A 64 5.59 1.48 -2.22
CA CYS A 64 4.16 1.37 -2.55
C CYS A 64 3.59 2.72 -2.99
N LYS A 65 3.85 3.78 -2.22
CA LYS A 65 3.39 5.12 -2.53
C LYS A 65 3.88 5.57 -3.90
N LYS A 66 5.15 5.35 -4.19
CA LYS A 66 5.73 5.70 -5.48
C LYS A 66 5.06 4.93 -6.62
N THR A 67 4.79 3.66 -6.42
CA THR A 67 4.10 2.84 -7.41
C THR A 67 2.70 3.38 -7.69
N ILE A 68 1.95 3.73 -6.64
CA ILE A 68 0.60 4.29 -6.76
C ILE A 68 0.64 5.64 -7.48
N ASP A 69 1.59 6.51 -7.13
CA ASP A 69 1.72 7.83 -7.74
C ASP A 69 1.98 7.73 -9.25
N ASN A 70 2.58 6.64 -9.70
CA ASN A 70 2.90 6.42 -11.12
C ASN A 70 1.81 5.68 -11.90
N ILE A 71 0.73 5.29 -11.26
CA ILE A 71 -0.41 4.72 -11.95
C ILE A 71 -1.19 5.85 -12.66
#